data_6608e9da3929ce1c704f0011b63ac8c4
#
_entry.id   6608e9da3929ce1c704f0011b63ac8c4
#
_cell.length_a   1.000
_cell.length_b   1.000
_cell.length_c   1.000
_cell.angle_alpha   90.00
_cell.angle_beta   90.00
_cell.angle_gamma   90.00
#
_symmetry.space_group_name_H-M   'P 1'
#
loop_
_entity.id
_entity.type
_entity.pdbx_description
1 polymer ?
#
loop_
_entity_poly.entity_id
_entity_poly.type
_entity_poly.pdbx_seq_one_letter_code
_entity_poly.pdbx_strand_id
1 'polypeptide(L)'
;MLRLALPPVRRLWSAIALGVLSGGSAVALLASSAWLIARAAEQPALMYISLAVVGVRAFALGRAFFRYLERLAGHDAAFRQLPEVRAELYRRLVPLAPDGLGGTRRGDLLSRLANDVDELQNYPLRVVQPLATSGLVALLTVAGTFLLLPEAALGLLLTLAFGFVVGTLVNTWASGRAERRLAPLRADLSDAVSDLVRNLDVLTAFGALDTARRRVDDASAALTAAVRSRAVGVALTGAVVSVLAGAATAIALATGIPALGAGRIDGPELAVVALLPLAVFEVFGMVPLALGSWRQVVASAERIAETAPQTLPSGIPVDRDAPVELVVRSVPELRLTGVGAHWPGASIPVLTDVDVRIAPGERVLLTGPTGAGKTAIAHVLTRLIDYSGSYTIDGVEASSARQDDVRRIVGLCEQQPFLFDADLRQNLLFARDTATDADLLAVLDRVGLGEWTAERGGLDAPVGERGALVSGGQAQRIALARAILADFPVLIVDEPTANVDGAVADTVVRDILTTAAQDGRSVLMISHTRVPSELIDRSVRIEDGRVVA
;
A
#
# COMPACT_ATOMS: atom_id res chain seq x y z
N MET A 1 11.47 -0.38 0.15
CA MET A 1 10.43 -0.60 -0.88
C MET A 1 10.97 -0.69 -2.31
N LEU A 2 11.73 0.29 -2.83
CA LEU A 2 12.24 0.26 -4.21
C LEU A 2 13.08 -0.98 -4.55
N ARG A 3 13.91 -1.47 -3.59
CA ARG A 3 14.69 -2.71 -3.80
C ARG A 3 13.80 -3.94 -3.94
N LEU A 4 12.69 -3.99 -3.24
CA LEU A 4 11.71 -5.08 -3.34
C LEU A 4 10.92 -5.03 -4.66
N ALA A 5 10.70 -3.84 -5.20
CA ALA A 5 10.00 -3.64 -6.47
C ALA A 5 10.88 -3.97 -7.70
N LEU A 6 12.20 -4.09 -7.52
CA LEU A 6 13.12 -4.39 -8.61
C LEU A 6 13.18 -5.91 -8.81
N PRO A 7 12.81 -6.43 -10.01
CA PRO A 7 12.97 -7.84 -10.33
C PRO A 7 14.44 -8.28 -10.29
N PRO A 8 14.72 -9.59 -10.09
CA PRO A 8 16.06 -10.11 -10.18
C PRO A 8 16.75 -9.72 -11.51
N VAL A 9 18.01 -9.35 -11.45
CA VAL A 9 18.80 -8.83 -12.59
C VAL A 9 18.66 -9.74 -13.84
N ARG A 10 18.65 -11.05 -13.66
CA ARG A 10 18.49 -12.02 -14.75
C ARG A 10 17.20 -11.85 -15.56
N ARG A 11 16.08 -11.50 -14.91
CA ARG A 11 14.79 -11.28 -15.60
C ARG A 11 14.74 -9.91 -16.27
N LEU A 12 15.28 -8.90 -15.60
CA LEU A 12 15.32 -7.54 -16.12
C LEU A 12 16.26 -7.42 -17.32
N TRP A 13 17.39 -8.15 -17.29
CA TRP A 13 18.37 -8.15 -18.39
C TRP A 13 17.79 -8.64 -19.71
N SER A 14 16.93 -9.67 -19.71
CA SER A 14 16.29 -10.14 -20.95
C SER A 14 15.42 -9.07 -21.60
N ALA A 15 14.64 -8.33 -20.78
CA ALA A 15 13.81 -7.23 -21.26
C ALA A 15 14.68 -6.07 -21.82
N ILE A 16 15.78 -5.71 -21.12
CA ILE A 16 16.71 -4.67 -21.58
C ILE A 16 17.39 -5.09 -22.89
N ALA A 17 17.88 -6.32 -23.00
CA ALA A 17 18.52 -6.82 -24.21
C ALA A 17 17.56 -6.78 -25.42
N LEU A 18 16.31 -7.23 -25.23
CA LEU A 18 15.27 -7.14 -26.25
C LEU A 18 14.93 -5.69 -26.61
N GLY A 19 14.94 -4.79 -25.64
CA GLY A 19 14.75 -3.36 -25.83
C GLY A 19 15.92 -2.75 -26.67
N VAL A 20 17.14 -3.13 -26.36
CA VAL A 20 18.33 -2.71 -27.16
C VAL A 20 18.25 -3.26 -28.58
N LEU A 21 17.83 -4.50 -28.78
CA LEU A 21 17.61 -5.06 -30.11
C LEU A 21 16.48 -4.32 -30.86
N SER A 22 15.42 -3.95 -30.19
CA SER A 22 14.32 -3.16 -30.78
C SER A 22 14.77 -1.76 -31.16
N GLY A 23 15.38 -1.01 -30.22
CA GLY A 23 15.89 0.35 -30.44
C GLY A 23 17.04 0.36 -31.46
N GLY A 24 17.95 -0.60 -31.35
CA GLY A 24 19.04 -0.80 -32.32
C GLY A 24 18.52 -1.11 -33.73
N SER A 25 17.45 -1.94 -33.84
CA SER A 25 16.81 -2.19 -35.13
C SER A 25 16.15 -0.92 -35.70
N ALA A 26 15.61 -0.04 -34.87
CA ALA A 26 15.05 1.24 -35.33
C ALA A 26 16.15 2.16 -35.88
N VAL A 27 17.29 2.25 -35.20
CA VAL A 27 18.44 3.03 -35.64
C VAL A 27 19.07 2.42 -36.91
N ALA A 28 19.27 1.09 -36.94
CA ALA A 28 19.81 0.39 -38.09
C ALA A 28 18.88 0.45 -39.31
N LEU A 29 17.55 0.45 -39.10
CA LEU A 29 16.59 0.65 -40.17
C LEU A 29 16.76 1.99 -40.84
N LEU A 30 16.87 3.10 -40.07
CA LEU A 30 17.02 4.43 -40.64
C LEU A 30 18.41 4.57 -41.32
N ALA A 31 19.48 4.06 -40.68
CA ALA A 31 20.81 4.08 -41.23
C ALA A 31 20.91 3.31 -42.56
N SER A 32 20.39 2.06 -42.59
CA SER A 32 20.40 1.24 -43.81
C SER A 32 19.52 1.80 -44.92
N SER A 33 18.38 2.41 -44.55
CA SER A 33 17.48 3.08 -45.51
C SER A 33 18.15 4.33 -46.11
N ALA A 34 18.78 5.16 -45.28
CA ALA A 34 19.53 6.34 -45.73
C ALA A 34 20.66 5.95 -46.70
N TRP A 35 21.47 4.96 -46.31
CA TRP A 35 22.55 4.43 -47.13
C TRP A 35 22.01 3.87 -48.44
N LEU A 36 20.92 3.05 -48.41
CA LEU A 36 20.34 2.43 -49.57
C LEU A 36 19.82 3.47 -50.57
N ILE A 37 19.11 4.51 -50.13
CA ILE A 37 18.57 5.57 -50.96
C ILE A 37 19.69 6.34 -51.64
N ALA A 38 20.73 6.74 -50.89
CA ALA A 38 21.88 7.47 -51.43
C ALA A 38 22.66 6.61 -52.41
N ARG A 39 22.93 5.34 -52.09
CA ARG A 39 23.67 4.42 -52.94
C ARG A 39 22.90 4.06 -54.22
N ALA A 40 21.58 3.88 -54.11
CA ALA A 40 20.75 3.61 -55.27
C ALA A 40 20.74 4.76 -56.28
N ALA A 41 20.87 6.01 -55.82
CA ALA A 41 20.97 7.19 -56.71
C ALA A 41 22.24 7.16 -57.61
N GLU A 42 23.29 6.44 -57.21
CA GLU A 42 24.51 6.21 -58.00
C GLU A 42 24.33 5.14 -59.09
N GLN A 43 23.17 4.51 -59.16
CA GLN A 43 22.80 3.45 -60.14
C GLN A 43 23.76 2.25 -60.15
N PRO A 44 24.18 1.67 -59.03
CA PRO A 44 25.02 0.50 -59.01
C PRO A 44 24.29 -0.73 -59.49
N ALA A 45 25.02 -1.78 -59.87
CA ALA A 45 24.42 -3.07 -60.18
C ALA A 45 23.59 -3.58 -58.98
N LEU A 46 22.40 -4.14 -59.21
CA LEU A 46 21.41 -4.56 -58.17
C LEU A 46 22.04 -5.47 -57.10
N MET A 47 23.05 -6.26 -57.47
CA MET A 47 23.73 -7.16 -56.56
C MET A 47 24.38 -6.40 -55.37
N TYR A 48 24.91 -5.19 -55.56
CA TYR A 48 25.59 -4.40 -54.52
C TYR A 48 24.61 -3.78 -53.48
N ILE A 49 23.34 -3.60 -53.85
CA ILE A 49 22.33 -3.02 -52.94
C ILE A 49 21.38 -4.09 -52.37
N SER A 50 21.43 -5.33 -52.89
CA SER A 50 20.49 -6.39 -52.50
C SER A 50 20.59 -6.74 -50.99
N LEU A 51 21.80 -6.77 -50.43
CA LEU A 51 21.99 -6.99 -48.99
C LEU A 51 21.39 -5.89 -48.14
N ALA A 52 21.51 -4.63 -48.54
CA ALA A 52 20.90 -3.51 -47.84
C ALA A 52 19.37 -3.56 -47.91
N VAL A 53 18.78 -3.97 -49.02
CA VAL A 53 17.34 -4.17 -49.17
C VAL A 53 16.82 -5.24 -48.22
N VAL A 54 17.54 -6.37 -48.09
CA VAL A 54 17.22 -7.42 -47.10
C VAL A 54 17.38 -6.90 -45.69
N GLY A 55 18.45 -6.13 -45.42
CA GLY A 55 18.70 -5.50 -44.12
C GLY A 55 17.58 -4.57 -43.69
N VAL A 56 17.13 -3.68 -44.57
CA VAL A 56 15.98 -2.79 -44.30
C VAL A 56 14.73 -3.58 -43.90
N ARG A 57 14.39 -4.66 -44.64
CA ARG A 57 13.27 -5.53 -44.32
C ARG A 57 13.44 -6.23 -42.95
N ALA A 58 14.65 -6.76 -42.71
CA ALA A 58 14.99 -7.45 -41.47
C ALA A 58 14.87 -6.50 -40.26
N PHE A 59 15.39 -5.27 -40.35
CA PHE A 59 15.33 -4.30 -39.27
C PHE A 59 13.90 -3.76 -39.06
N ALA A 60 13.12 -3.58 -40.12
CA ALA A 60 11.72 -3.17 -40.01
C ALA A 60 10.87 -4.21 -39.27
N LEU A 61 11.02 -5.50 -39.59
CA LEU A 61 10.38 -6.58 -38.87
C LEU A 61 10.94 -6.77 -37.48
N GLY A 62 12.27 -6.69 -37.33
CA GLY A 62 12.99 -6.83 -36.06
C GLY A 62 12.56 -5.78 -35.04
N ARG A 63 12.40 -4.50 -35.45
CA ARG A 63 11.91 -3.42 -34.57
C ARG A 63 10.58 -3.78 -33.91
N ALA A 64 9.61 -4.26 -34.69
CA ALA A 64 8.30 -4.61 -34.18
C ALA A 64 8.34 -5.91 -33.35
N PHE A 65 9.02 -6.92 -33.81
CA PHE A 65 9.15 -8.23 -33.16
C PHE A 65 9.84 -8.11 -31.80
N PHE A 66 11.03 -7.49 -31.75
CA PHE A 66 11.76 -7.30 -30.50
C PHE A 66 11.02 -6.38 -29.53
N ARG A 67 10.30 -5.37 -30.01
CA ARG A 67 9.45 -4.53 -29.18
C ARG A 67 8.32 -5.31 -28.52
N TYR A 68 7.72 -6.25 -29.24
CA TYR A 68 6.70 -7.12 -28.67
C TYR A 68 7.29 -8.01 -27.57
N LEU A 69 8.42 -8.66 -27.85
CA LEU A 69 9.10 -9.52 -26.86
C LEU A 69 9.62 -8.75 -25.65
N GLU A 70 10.14 -7.55 -25.86
CA GLU A 70 10.56 -6.63 -24.81
C GLU A 70 9.41 -6.35 -23.83
N ARG A 71 8.25 -5.97 -24.37
CA ARG A 71 7.05 -5.70 -23.55
C ARG A 71 6.62 -6.95 -22.78
N LEU A 72 6.58 -8.09 -23.46
CA LEU A 72 6.18 -9.34 -22.82
C LEU A 72 7.14 -9.71 -21.68
N ALA A 73 8.44 -9.67 -21.91
CA ALA A 73 9.46 -9.98 -20.91
C ALA A 73 9.47 -8.97 -19.75
N GLY A 74 9.32 -7.68 -20.06
CA GLY A 74 9.28 -6.62 -19.04
C GLY A 74 8.07 -6.74 -18.13
N HIS A 75 6.87 -6.93 -18.72
CA HIS A 75 5.65 -7.12 -17.94
C HIS A 75 5.66 -8.43 -17.14
N ASP A 76 6.12 -9.54 -17.70
CA ASP A 76 6.26 -10.81 -16.95
C ASP A 76 7.18 -10.63 -15.75
N ALA A 77 8.33 -9.96 -15.92
CA ALA A 77 9.26 -9.69 -14.83
C ALA A 77 8.63 -8.81 -13.73
N ALA A 78 7.91 -7.74 -14.11
CA ALA A 78 7.27 -6.83 -13.16
C ALA A 78 6.11 -7.48 -12.42
N PHE A 79 5.23 -8.20 -13.12
CA PHE A 79 4.06 -8.83 -12.50
C PHE A 79 4.41 -9.98 -11.56
N ARG A 80 5.48 -10.73 -11.84
CA ARG A 80 5.96 -11.76 -10.89
C ARG A 80 6.53 -11.18 -9.60
N GLN A 81 6.98 -9.93 -9.62
CA GLN A 81 7.49 -9.26 -8.43
C GLN A 81 6.38 -8.67 -7.54
N LEU A 82 5.24 -8.31 -8.12
CA LEU A 82 4.16 -7.63 -7.42
C LEU A 82 3.57 -8.42 -6.23
N PRO A 83 3.29 -9.75 -6.35
CA PRO A 83 2.83 -10.55 -5.21
C PRO A 83 3.81 -10.58 -4.04
N GLU A 84 5.12 -10.60 -4.32
CA GLU A 84 6.16 -10.57 -3.27
C GLU A 84 6.15 -9.24 -2.51
N VAL A 85 6.00 -8.12 -3.24
CA VAL A 85 5.87 -6.78 -2.63
C VAL A 85 4.61 -6.70 -1.76
N ARG A 86 3.47 -7.20 -2.25
CA ARG A 86 2.22 -7.23 -1.49
C ARG A 86 2.32 -8.11 -0.24
N ALA A 87 2.90 -9.30 -0.36
CA ALA A 87 3.09 -10.21 0.77
C ALA A 87 4.02 -9.61 1.84
N GLU A 88 5.10 -8.95 1.42
CA GLU A 88 6.00 -8.25 2.36
C GLU A 88 5.32 -7.07 3.05
N LEU A 89 4.54 -6.29 2.29
CA LEU A 89 3.78 -5.19 2.86
C LEU A 89 2.77 -5.69 3.90
N TYR A 90 2.04 -6.76 3.59
CA TYR A 90 1.10 -7.39 4.52
C TYR A 90 1.82 -7.88 5.80
N ARG A 91 2.95 -8.57 5.65
CA ARG A 91 3.77 -9.03 6.80
C ARG A 91 4.22 -7.88 7.72
N ARG A 92 4.44 -6.67 7.17
CA ARG A 92 4.80 -5.48 7.96
C ARG A 92 3.60 -4.80 8.60
N LEU A 93 2.41 -4.92 7.99
CA LEU A 93 1.19 -4.30 8.52
C LEU A 93 0.56 -5.10 9.66
N VAL A 94 0.64 -6.44 9.59
CA VAL A 94 0.04 -7.31 10.61
C VAL A 94 0.50 -6.98 12.04
N PRO A 95 1.80 -6.79 12.31
CA PRO A 95 2.26 -6.43 13.66
C PRO A 95 1.83 -5.04 14.14
N LEU A 96 1.46 -4.14 13.20
CA LEU A 96 0.99 -2.79 13.54
C LEU A 96 -0.47 -2.75 13.98
N ALA A 97 -1.26 -3.78 13.65
CA ALA A 97 -2.67 -3.84 14.00
C ALA A 97 -2.85 -4.29 15.46
N PRO A 98 -3.88 -3.71 16.17
CA PRO A 98 -4.76 -2.64 15.72
C PRO A 98 -4.20 -1.23 15.94
N ASP A 99 -3.39 -1.01 16.96
CA ASP A 99 -3.09 0.31 17.54
C ASP A 99 -2.07 1.13 16.74
N GLY A 100 -1.12 0.47 16.08
CA GLY A 100 -0.11 1.14 15.24
C GLY A 100 -0.66 1.71 13.93
N LEU A 101 -1.90 1.38 13.56
CA LEU A 101 -2.59 1.88 12.37
C LEU A 101 -3.63 2.97 12.70
N GLY A 102 -3.85 3.28 13.98
CA GLY A 102 -4.95 4.13 14.47
C GLY A 102 -4.98 5.55 13.90
N GLY A 103 -3.87 6.10 13.44
CA GLY A 103 -3.79 7.40 12.77
C GLY A 103 -4.15 7.39 11.29
N THR A 104 -4.29 6.23 10.67
CA THR A 104 -4.50 6.10 9.22
C THR A 104 -5.97 5.79 8.90
N ARG A 105 -6.59 6.60 8.04
CA ARG A 105 -7.95 6.31 7.57
C ARG A 105 -7.97 5.00 6.78
N ARG A 106 -8.96 4.13 7.02
CA ARG A 106 -9.09 2.81 6.36
C ARG A 106 -9.09 2.92 4.83
N GLY A 107 -9.76 3.93 4.27
CA GLY A 107 -9.77 4.17 2.82
C GLY A 107 -8.40 4.56 2.26
N ASP A 108 -7.61 5.31 3.02
CA ASP A 108 -6.23 5.67 2.66
C ASP A 108 -5.31 4.43 2.69
N LEU A 109 -5.46 3.58 3.71
CA LEU A 109 -4.74 2.31 3.79
C LEU A 109 -5.03 1.39 2.59
N LEU A 110 -6.31 1.23 2.24
CA LEU A 110 -6.71 0.44 1.05
C LEU A 110 -6.17 1.05 -0.24
N SER A 111 -6.23 2.38 -0.39
CA SER A 111 -5.67 3.08 -1.55
C SER A 111 -4.16 2.87 -1.66
N ARG A 112 -3.41 2.92 -0.56
CA ARG A 112 -1.97 2.66 -0.54
C ARG A 112 -1.65 1.21 -0.88
N LEU A 113 -2.40 0.25 -0.32
CA LEU A 113 -2.25 -1.18 -0.60
C LEU A 113 -2.56 -1.56 -2.05
N ALA A 114 -3.54 -0.92 -2.67
CA ALA A 114 -3.93 -1.18 -4.04
C ALA A 114 -3.13 -0.33 -5.03
N ASN A 115 -3.30 1.00 -4.96
CA ASN A 115 -2.82 1.91 -6.00
C ASN A 115 -1.31 2.20 -5.91
N ASP A 116 -0.78 2.45 -4.70
CA ASP A 116 0.64 2.77 -4.55
C ASP A 116 1.53 1.54 -4.79
N VAL A 117 1.07 0.34 -4.42
CA VAL A 117 1.79 -0.89 -4.74
C VAL A 117 1.79 -1.17 -6.24
N ASP A 118 0.65 -0.94 -6.91
CA ASP A 118 0.57 -1.06 -8.37
C ASP A 118 1.46 -0.03 -9.08
N GLU A 119 1.65 1.17 -8.50
CA GLU A 119 2.59 2.16 -9.05
C GLU A 119 4.05 1.69 -8.98
N LEU A 120 4.42 0.85 -8.00
CA LEU A 120 5.79 0.32 -7.90
C LEU A 120 6.20 -0.54 -9.10
N GLN A 121 5.26 -1.18 -9.81
CA GLN A 121 5.55 -1.91 -11.05
C GLN A 121 6.11 -1.00 -12.16
N ASN A 122 5.80 0.31 -12.10
CA ASN A 122 6.33 1.29 -13.04
C ASN A 122 7.83 1.52 -12.85
N TYR A 123 8.42 1.12 -11.72
CA TYR A 123 9.86 1.25 -11.49
C TYR A 123 10.69 0.47 -12.52
N PRO A 124 10.58 -0.85 -12.66
CA PRO A 124 11.28 -1.58 -13.70
C PRO A 124 10.84 -1.19 -15.13
N LEU A 125 9.52 -1.00 -15.36
CA LEU A 125 8.96 -0.85 -16.71
C LEU A 125 9.14 0.54 -17.32
N ARG A 126 8.97 1.60 -16.50
CA ARG A 126 8.97 2.98 -17.00
C ARG A 126 10.20 3.78 -16.61
N VAL A 127 11.04 3.22 -15.73
CA VAL A 127 12.25 3.91 -15.28
C VAL A 127 13.50 3.12 -15.70
N VAL A 128 13.71 1.96 -15.09
CA VAL A 128 14.98 1.23 -15.26
C VAL A 128 15.17 0.75 -16.70
N GLN A 129 14.17 0.09 -17.26
CA GLN A 129 14.24 -0.49 -18.60
C GLN A 129 14.39 0.60 -19.69
N PRO A 130 13.59 1.70 -19.76
CA PRO A 130 13.79 2.74 -20.75
C PRO A 130 15.13 3.47 -20.62
N LEU A 131 15.58 3.76 -19.38
CA LEU A 131 16.88 4.43 -19.17
C LEU A 131 18.04 3.53 -19.64
N ALA A 132 18.03 2.26 -19.27
CA ALA A 132 19.08 1.31 -19.68
C ALA A 132 19.07 1.09 -21.21
N THR A 133 17.88 0.87 -21.78
CA THR A 133 17.74 0.66 -23.24
C THR A 133 18.18 1.90 -24.02
N SER A 134 17.67 3.10 -23.66
CA SER A 134 18.03 4.34 -24.35
C SER A 134 19.52 4.66 -24.19
N GLY A 135 20.08 4.46 -23.00
CA GLY A 135 21.50 4.69 -22.75
C GLY A 135 22.38 3.77 -23.58
N LEU A 136 22.07 2.47 -23.65
CA LEU A 136 22.83 1.51 -24.44
C LEU A 136 22.71 1.76 -25.96
N VAL A 137 21.49 2.05 -26.44
CA VAL A 137 21.27 2.38 -27.86
C VAL A 137 22.01 3.67 -28.23
N ALA A 138 21.92 4.70 -27.39
CA ALA A 138 22.66 5.96 -27.62
C ALA A 138 24.18 5.71 -27.67
N LEU A 139 24.71 4.94 -26.71
CA LEU A 139 26.15 4.59 -26.67
C LEU A 139 26.59 3.84 -27.93
N LEU A 140 25.82 2.82 -28.35
CA LEU A 140 26.13 2.06 -29.57
C LEU A 140 26.04 2.93 -30.83
N THR A 141 25.08 3.86 -30.89
CA THR A 141 24.93 4.78 -32.02
C THR A 141 26.06 5.77 -32.08
N VAL A 142 26.47 6.37 -30.94
CA VAL A 142 27.64 7.26 -30.87
C VAL A 142 28.93 6.52 -31.26
N ALA A 143 29.11 5.28 -30.76
CA ALA A 143 30.25 4.45 -31.14
C ALA A 143 30.26 4.13 -32.64
N GLY A 144 29.11 3.76 -33.22
CA GLY A 144 28.98 3.53 -34.67
C GLY A 144 29.27 4.79 -35.50
N THR A 145 28.74 5.95 -35.05
CA THR A 145 29.02 7.24 -35.70
C THR A 145 30.51 7.62 -35.61
N PHE A 146 31.17 7.29 -34.48
CA PHE A 146 32.59 7.55 -34.27
C PHE A 146 33.46 6.78 -35.27
N LEU A 147 33.07 5.56 -35.59
CA LEU A 147 33.80 4.75 -36.58
C LEU A 147 33.67 5.31 -38.01
N LEU A 148 32.57 6.03 -38.30
CA LEU A 148 32.36 6.68 -39.60
C LEU A 148 33.00 8.08 -39.64
N LEU A 149 32.68 8.92 -38.65
CA LEU A 149 33.14 10.30 -38.56
C LEU A 149 33.21 10.77 -37.10
N PRO A 150 34.43 10.84 -36.50
CA PRO A 150 34.59 11.20 -35.07
C PRO A 150 34.03 12.58 -34.70
N GLU A 151 34.12 13.57 -35.59
CA GLU A 151 33.62 14.93 -35.34
C GLU A 151 32.08 14.95 -35.25
N ALA A 152 31.41 14.16 -36.09
CA ALA A 152 29.94 14.03 -36.02
C ALA A 152 29.51 13.26 -34.76
N ALA A 153 30.28 12.24 -34.36
CA ALA A 153 30.02 11.51 -33.11
C ALA A 153 30.14 12.39 -31.87
N LEU A 154 31.15 13.29 -31.83
CA LEU A 154 31.27 14.27 -30.74
C LEU A 154 30.09 15.22 -30.73
N GLY A 155 29.67 15.73 -31.89
CA GLY A 155 28.48 16.58 -32.02
C GLY A 155 27.20 15.87 -31.51
N LEU A 156 27.02 14.61 -31.90
CA LEU A 156 25.89 13.79 -31.43
C LEU A 156 25.94 13.55 -29.90
N LEU A 157 27.11 13.23 -29.34
CA LEU A 157 27.30 13.05 -27.91
C LEU A 157 26.95 14.32 -27.11
N LEU A 158 27.47 15.47 -27.56
CA LEU A 158 27.21 16.76 -26.91
C LEU A 158 25.72 17.16 -26.97
N THR A 159 25.08 16.93 -28.12
CA THR A 159 23.64 17.21 -28.26
C THR A 159 22.76 16.27 -27.44
N LEU A 160 23.13 14.98 -27.30
CA LEU A 160 22.45 14.02 -26.41
C LEU A 160 22.65 14.41 -24.93
N ALA A 161 23.88 14.77 -24.52
CA ALA A 161 24.17 15.21 -23.16
C ALA A 161 23.42 16.50 -22.82
N PHE A 162 23.41 17.49 -23.74
CA PHE A 162 22.62 18.72 -23.59
C PHE A 162 21.12 18.43 -23.54
N GLY A 163 20.64 17.53 -24.40
CA GLY A 163 19.26 17.06 -24.43
C GLY A 163 18.82 16.38 -23.12
N PHE A 164 19.71 15.60 -22.51
CA PHE A 164 19.47 15.02 -21.18
C PHE A 164 19.25 16.12 -20.13
N VAL A 165 20.13 17.10 -20.07
CA VAL A 165 20.05 18.18 -19.09
C VAL A 165 18.81 19.05 -19.33
N VAL A 166 18.67 19.59 -20.55
CA VAL A 166 17.56 20.49 -20.90
C VAL A 166 16.22 19.78 -20.86
N GLY A 167 16.12 18.58 -21.43
CA GLY A 167 14.90 17.77 -21.40
C GLY A 167 14.46 17.45 -19.97
N THR A 168 15.39 17.13 -19.07
CA THR A 168 15.11 16.90 -17.66
C THR A 168 14.67 18.18 -16.95
N LEU A 169 15.35 19.30 -17.17
CA LEU A 169 14.99 20.61 -16.57
C LEU A 169 13.61 21.06 -17.05
N VAL A 170 13.32 20.99 -18.35
CA VAL A 170 12.02 21.37 -18.92
C VAL A 170 10.93 20.46 -18.37
N ASN A 171 11.14 19.15 -18.35
CA ASN A 171 10.16 18.22 -17.78
C ASN A 171 9.92 18.50 -16.28
N THR A 172 10.96 18.78 -15.49
CA THR A 172 10.82 19.12 -14.06
C THR A 172 10.09 20.44 -13.84
N TRP A 173 10.42 21.43 -14.63
CA TRP A 173 9.81 22.76 -14.52
C TRP A 173 8.34 22.77 -14.99
N ALA A 174 8.06 22.16 -16.14
CA ALA A 174 6.74 22.21 -16.77
C ALA A 174 5.76 21.18 -16.18
N SER A 175 6.21 19.98 -15.82
CA SER A 175 5.34 18.91 -15.34
C SER A 175 5.39 18.70 -13.81
N GLY A 176 6.50 19.06 -13.17
CA GLY A 176 6.77 18.66 -11.78
C GLY A 176 5.82 19.26 -10.73
N ARG A 177 5.25 20.45 -10.95
CA ARG A 177 4.22 21.03 -10.07
C ARG A 177 2.87 20.36 -10.27
N ALA A 178 2.52 20.07 -11.53
CA ALA A 178 1.27 19.39 -11.88
C ALA A 178 1.27 17.94 -11.38
N GLU A 179 2.35 17.20 -11.57
CA GLU A 179 2.50 15.81 -11.11
C GLU A 179 2.30 15.67 -9.59
N ARG A 180 2.86 16.55 -8.78
CA ARG A 180 2.69 16.55 -7.31
C ARG A 180 1.27 16.83 -6.85
N ARG A 181 0.47 17.54 -7.65
CA ARG A 181 -0.92 17.90 -7.35
C ARG A 181 -1.94 16.87 -7.85
N LEU A 182 -1.57 15.97 -8.78
CA LEU A 182 -2.52 15.03 -9.37
C LEU A 182 -3.09 14.03 -8.36
N ALA A 183 -2.26 13.48 -7.46
CA ALA A 183 -2.73 12.52 -6.46
C ALA A 183 -3.69 13.17 -5.44
N PRO A 184 -3.37 14.32 -4.79
CA PRO A 184 -4.34 15.03 -3.94
C PRO A 184 -5.63 15.39 -4.67
N LEU A 185 -5.56 15.96 -5.90
CA LEU A 185 -6.75 16.34 -6.65
C LEU A 185 -7.64 15.16 -7.06
N ARG A 186 -7.05 13.98 -7.29
CA ARG A 186 -7.84 12.75 -7.50
C ARG A 186 -8.53 12.30 -6.22
N ALA A 187 -7.85 12.41 -5.08
CA ALA A 187 -8.44 12.12 -3.78
C ALA A 187 -9.60 13.07 -3.49
N ASP A 188 -9.40 14.39 -3.67
CA ASP A 188 -10.44 15.40 -3.47
C ASP A 188 -11.69 15.15 -4.33
N LEU A 189 -11.49 14.77 -5.61
CA LEU A 189 -12.60 14.40 -6.49
C LEU A 189 -13.29 13.11 -6.02
N SER A 190 -12.52 12.09 -5.64
CA SER A 190 -13.07 10.83 -5.13
C SER A 190 -13.87 11.04 -3.85
N ASP A 191 -13.36 11.86 -2.93
CA ASP A 191 -14.04 12.21 -1.69
C ASP A 191 -15.33 12.98 -1.97
N ALA A 192 -15.29 14.00 -2.86
CA ALA A 192 -16.48 14.78 -3.23
C ALA A 192 -17.57 13.91 -3.88
N VAL A 193 -17.19 12.96 -4.74
CA VAL A 193 -18.12 12.00 -5.36
C VAL A 193 -18.67 11.04 -4.31
N SER A 194 -17.82 10.52 -3.43
CA SER A 194 -18.25 9.60 -2.36
C SER A 194 -19.21 10.27 -1.38
N ASP A 195 -18.92 11.51 -0.99
CA ASP A 195 -19.79 12.32 -0.14
C ASP A 195 -21.15 12.57 -0.80
N LEU A 196 -21.16 12.90 -2.09
CA LEU A 196 -22.40 13.09 -2.85
C LEU A 196 -23.26 11.81 -2.87
N VAL A 197 -22.63 10.66 -3.17
CA VAL A 197 -23.36 9.39 -3.30
C VAL A 197 -23.83 8.86 -1.95
N ARG A 198 -22.96 8.89 -0.93
CA ARG A 198 -23.29 8.35 0.42
C ARG A 198 -24.36 9.17 1.15
N ASN A 199 -24.38 10.47 0.92
CA ASN A 199 -25.28 11.38 1.63
C ASN A 199 -26.43 11.88 0.72
N LEU A 200 -26.73 11.18 -0.38
CA LEU A 200 -27.70 11.63 -1.38
C LEU A 200 -29.07 11.91 -0.78
N ASP A 201 -29.54 11.05 0.12
CA ASP A 201 -30.85 11.19 0.79
C ASP A 201 -30.88 12.43 1.68
N VAL A 202 -29.83 12.64 2.47
CA VAL A 202 -29.71 13.81 3.36
C VAL A 202 -29.59 15.10 2.55
N LEU A 203 -28.73 15.09 1.50
CA LEU A 203 -28.54 16.25 0.63
C LEU A 203 -29.85 16.63 -0.08
N THR A 204 -30.63 15.64 -0.49
CA THR A 204 -31.94 15.86 -1.11
C THR A 204 -32.95 16.42 -0.09
N ALA A 205 -33.02 15.84 1.11
CA ALA A 205 -33.92 16.29 2.17
C ALA A 205 -33.66 17.74 2.60
N PHE A 206 -32.41 18.17 2.62
CA PHE A 206 -32.01 19.54 2.99
C PHE A 206 -31.84 20.50 1.81
N GLY A 207 -32.15 20.09 0.57
CA GLY A 207 -32.01 20.93 -0.63
C GLY A 207 -30.56 21.33 -0.94
N ALA A 208 -29.57 20.57 -0.46
CA ALA A 208 -28.13 20.86 -0.59
C ALA A 208 -27.47 20.18 -1.80
N LEU A 209 -28.24 19.48 -2.64
CA LEU A 209 -27.73 18.67 -3.76
C LEU A 209 -26.91 19.51 -4.77
N ASP A 210 -27.39 20.72 -5.11
CA ASP A 210 -26.68 21.61 -6.04
C ASP A 210 -25.34 22.10 -5.50
N THR A 211 -25.22 22.23 -4.18
CA THR A 211 -23.95 22.61 -3.54
C THR A 211 -22.95 21.46 -3.58
N ALA A 212 -23.41 20.23 -3.33
CA ALA A 212 -22.58 19.03 -3.44
C ALA A 212 -22.11 18.78 -4.88
N ARG A 213 -23.02 18.96 -5.88
CA ARG A 213 -22.67 18.86 -7.30
C ARG A 213 -21.59 19.89 -7.69
N ARG A 214 -21.74 21.15 -7.28
CA ARG A 214 -20.72 22.18 -7.53
C ARG A 214 -19.35 21.79 -6.96
N ARG A 215 -19.29 21.17 -5.78
CA ARG A 215 -18.02 20.65 -5.22
C ARG A 215 -17.38 19.60 -6.13
N VAL A 216 -18.17 18.68 -6.68
CA VAL A 216 -17.68 17.67 -7.64
C VAL A 216 -17.18 18.34 -8.92
N ASP A 217 -17.94 19.32 -9.45
CA ASP A 217 -17.57 20.05 -10.67
C ASP A 217 -16.28 20.85 -10.46
N ASP A 218 -16.12 21.54 -9.33
CA ASP A 218 -14.91 22.28 -8.98
C ASP A 218 -13.68 21.36 -8.84
N ALA A 219 -13.83 20.23 -8.14
CA ALA A 219 -12.77 19.23 -7.99
C ALA A 219 -12.39 18.61 -9.35
N SER A 220 -13.37 18.32 -10.20
CA SER A 220 -13.16 17.83 -11.56
C SER A 220 -12.44 18.86 -12.44
N ALA A 221 -12.83 20.13 -12.36
CA ALA A 221 -12.19 21.22 -13.10
C ALA A 221 -10.73 21.40 -12.66
N ALA A 222 -10.46 21.36 -11.35
CA ALA A 222 -9.11 21.45 -10.79
C ALA A 222 -8.22 20.30 -11.27
N LEU A 223 -8.73 19.06 -11.24
CA LEU A 223 -8.02 17.88 -11.75
C LEU A 223 -7.75 18.01 -13.26
N THR A 224 -8.75 18.43 -14.04
CA THR A 224 -8.62 18.63 -15.49
C THR A 224 -7.55 19.66 -15.81
N ALA A 225 -7.51 20.78 -15.09
CA ALA A 225 -6.49 21.82 -15.26
C ALA A 225 -5.07 21.28 -14.97
N ALA A 226 -4.90 20.45 -13.92
CA ALA A 226 -3.62 19.82 -13.60
C ALA A 226 -3.19 18.80 -14.66
N VAL A 227 -4.12 17.97 -15.18
CA VAL A 227 -3.86 17.02 -16.27
C VAL A 227 -3.46 17.76 -17.55
N ARG A 228 -4.15 18.84 -17.88
CA ARG A 228 -3.79 19.69 -19.04
C ARG A 228 -2.42 20.31 -18.89
N SER A 229 -2.09 20.85 -17.72
CA SER A 229 -0.76 21.41 -17.43
C SER A 229 0.34 20.36 -17.60
N ARG A 230 0.12 19.13 -17.09
CA ARG A 230 1.05 18.01 -17.30
C ARG A 230 1.21 17.67 -18.79
N ALA A 231 0.11 17.59 -19.54
CA ALA A 231 0.14 17.28 -20.97
C ALA A 231 0.93 18.32 -21.77
N VAL A 232 0.75 19.61 -21.46
CA VAL A 232 1.55 20.71 -22.05
C VAL A 232 3.04 20.56 -21.71
N GLY A 233 3.38 20.19 -20.46
CA GLY A 233 4.77 19.96 -20.06
C GLY A 233 5.42 18.80 -20.83
N VAL A 234 4.70 17.70 -21.02
CA VAL A 234 5.17 16.55 -21.83
C VAL A 234 5.35 16.95 -23.30
N ALA A 235 4.39 17.69 -23.86
CA ALA A 235 4.47 18.16 -25.24
C ALA A 235 5.66 19.13 -25.45
N LEU A 236 5.90 20.03 -24.50
CA LEU A 236 7.04 20.95 -24.54
C LEU A 236 8.39 20.18 -24.48
N THR A 237 8.46 19.17 -23.61
CA THR A 237 9.64 18.28 -23.54
C THR A 237 9.88 17.57 -24.88
N GLY A 238 8.83 17.04 -25.49
CA GLY A 238 8.91 16.42 -26.82
C GLY A 238 9.36 17.40 -27.91
N ALA A 239 8.85 18.62 -27.90
CA ALA A 239 9.26 19.68 -28.83
C ALA A 239 10.76 20.02 -28.67
N VAL A 240 11.27 20.15 -27.43
CA VAL A 240 12.70 20.38 -27.18
C VAL A 240 13.54 19.23 -27.71
N VAL A 241 13.15 17.99 -27.47
CA VAL A 241 13.85 16.80 -27.98
C VAL A 241 13.89 16.80 -29.51
N SER A 242 12.77 17.16 -30.18
CA SER A 242 12.69 17.27 -31.65
C SER A 242 13.60 18.35 -32.21
N VAL A 243 13.64 19.53 -31.58
CA VAL A 243 14.54 20.64 -31.98
C VAL A 243 15.99 20.22 -31.84
N LEU A 244 16.35 19.52 -30.76
CA LEU A 244 17.71 19.01 -30.54
C LEU A 244 18.10 17.93 -31.54
N ALA A 245 17.17 17.07 -31.95
CA ALA A 245 17.37 16.11 -33.03
C ALA A 245 17.70 16.81 -34.37
N GLY A 246 16.96 17.87 -34.69
CA GLY A 246 17.24 18.72 -35.86
C GLY A 246 18.58 19.42 -35.77
N ALA A 247 18.93 19.98 -34.61
CA ALA A 247 20.24 20.60 -34.38
C ALA A 247 21.39 19.59 -34.53
N ALA A 248 21.23 18.37 -33.98
CA ALA A 248 22.21 17.30 -34.12
C ALA A 248 22.41 16.90 -35.59
N THR A 249 21.31 16.85 -36.37
CA THR A 249 21.36 16.62 -37.83
C THR A 249 22.12 17.75 -38.55
N ALA A 250 21.85 19.01 -38.19
CA ALA A 250 22.58 20.16 -38.78
C ALA A 250 24.08 20.13 -38.47
N ILE A 251 24.45 19.75 -37.23
CA ILE A 251 25.85 19.58 -36.83
C ILE A 251 26.49 18.42 -37.60
N ALA A 252 25.79 17.31 -37.76
CA ALA A 252 26.24 16.16 -38.54
C ALA A 252 26.50 16.52 -40.00
N LEU A 253 25.64 17.34 -40.60
CA LEU A 253 25.87 17.88 -41.98
C LEU A 253 27.02 18.87 -42.03
N ALA A 254 27.11 19.79 -41.04
CA ALA A 254 28.20 20.78 -41.00
C ALA A 254 29.59 20.15 -40.86
N THR A 255 29.70 19.01 -40.19
CA THR A 255 30.94 18.23 -40.07
C THR A 255 31.11 17.24 -41.22
N GLY A 256 30.03 16.67 -41.75
CA GLY A 256 30.04 15.64 -42.78
C GLY A 256 30.32 16.18 -44.19
N ILE A 257 29.80 17.38 -44.56
CA ILE A 257 30.03 17.97 -45.89
C ILE A 257 31.52 18.26 -46.15
N PRO A 258 32.28 18.87 -45.24
CA PRO A 258 33.73 19.00 -45.41
C PRO A 258 34.45 17.68 -45.46
N ALA A 259 34.00 16.67 -44.69
CA ALA A 259 34.59 15.33 -44.70
C ALA A 259 34.37 14.61 -46.05
N LEU A 260 33.19 14.79 -46.66
CA LEU A 260 32.92 14.31 -48.03
C LEU A 260 33.80 15.02 -49.05
N GLY A 261 33.96 16.33 -48.98
CA GLY A 261 34.82 17.11 -49.87
C GLY A 261 36.31 16.73 -49.74
N ALA A 262 36.71 16.27 -48.57
CA ALA A 262 38.07 15.75 -48.32
C ALA A 262 38.23 14.26 -48.67
N GLY A 263 37.20 13.58 -49.16
CA GLY A 263 37.24 12.16 -49.51
C GLY A 263 37.35 11.19 -48.31
N ARG A 264 37.03 11.66 -47.09
CA ARG A 264 37.07 10.83 -45.85
C ARG A 264 35.86 9.95 -45.69
N ILE A 265 34.74 10.35 -46.26
CA ILE A 265 33.49 9.59 -46.31
C ILE A 265 32.91 9.70 -47.72
N ASP A 266 32.03 8.77 -48.09
CA ASP A 266 31.30 8.80 -49.36
C ASP A 266 29.86 9.41 -49.18
N GLY A 267 29.13 9.58 -50.30
CA GLY A 267 27.79 10.16 -50.28
C GLY A 267 26.78 9.36 -49.44
N PRO A 268 26.72 8.05 -49.62
CA PRO A 268 25.93 7.15 -48.76
C PRO A 268 26.24 7.23 -47.26
N GLU A 269 27.54 7.32 -46.90
CA GLU A 269 27.95 7.47 -45.50
C GLU A 269 27.53 8.82 -44.90
N LEU A 270 27.63 9.90 -45.70
CA LEU A 270 27.10 11.21 -45.29
C LEU A 270 25.58 11.14 -45.00
N ALA A 271 24.82 10.45 -45.85
CA ALA A 271 23.39 10.29 -45.62
C ALA A 271 23.09 9.54 -44.32
N VAL A 272 23.88 8.51 -43.97
CA VAL A 272 23.79 7.80 -42.69
C VAL A 272 24.09 8.74 -41.53
N VAL A 273 25.24 9.41 -41.56
CA VAL A 273 25.67 10.32 -40.46
C VAL A 273 24.68 11.44 -40.24
N ALA A 274 24.07 11.98 -41.32
CA ALA A 274 23.06 13.05 -41.21
C ALA A 274 21.74 12.59 -40.60
N LEU A 275 21.28 11.35 -40.85
CA LEU A 275 19.98 10.87 -40.39
C LEU A 275 20.05 10.08 -39.06
N LEU A 276 21.20 9.56 -38.66
CA LEU A 276 21.37 8.85 -37.37
C LEU A 276 20.88 9.64 -36.16
N PRO A 277 21.10 10.97 -36.03
CA PRO A 277 20.58 11.74 -34.92
C PRO A 277 19.07 11.63 -34.75
N LEU A 278 18.27 11.65 -35.84
CA LEU A 278 16.83 11.52 -35.78
C LEU A 278 16.39 10.19 -35.16
N ALA A 279 17.05 9.09 -35.55
CA ALA A 279 16.74 7.76 -35.03
C ALA A 279 17.09 7.61 -33.53
N VAL A 280 18.25 8.10 -33.11
CA VAL A 280 18.66 7.96 -31.71
C VAL A 280 17.84 8.87 -30.79
N PHE A 281 17.47 10.08 -31.23
CA PHE A 281 16.62 10.97 -30.45
C PHE A 281 15.18 10.45 -30.31
N GLU A 282 14.66 9.64 -31.24
CA GLU A 282 13.38 8.93 -31.07
C GLU A 282 13.43 8.00 -29.84
N VAL A 283 14.51 7.24 -29.69
CA VAL A 283 14.72 6.35 -28.53
C VAL A 283 15.02 7.16 -27.27
N PHE A 284 15.84 8.18 -27.39
CA PHE A 284 16.25 9.06 -26.28
C PHE A 284 15.09 9.85 -25.69
N GLY A 285 14.05 10.16 -26.46
CA GLY A 285 12.86 10.88 -26.00
C GLY A 285 12.13 10.23 -24.81
N MET A 286 12.39 8.94 -24.58
CA MET A 286 11.87 8.22 -23.39
C MET A 286 12.58 8.61 -22.07
N VAL A 287 13.80 9.17 -22.13
CA VAL A 287 14.62 9.46 -20.94
C VAL A 287 13.99 10.51 -20.02
N PRO A 288 13.58 11.71 -20.51
CA PRO A 288 12.90 12.69 -19.65
C PRO A 288 11.60 12.17 -19.03
N LEU A 289 10.86 11.32 -19.75
CA LEU A 289 9.63 10.70 -19.28
C LEU A 289 9.91 9.66 -18.17
N ALA A 290 10.98 8.87 -18.32
CA ALA A 290 11.40 7.92 -17.31
C ALA A 290 11.79 8.62 -16.00
N LEU A 291 12.47 9.78 -16.06
CA LEU A 291 12.79 10.59 -14.89
C LEU A 291 11.55 11.21 -14.22
N GLY A 292 10.50 11.51 -15.00
CA GLY A 292 9.18 11.87 -14.47
C GLY A 292 8.55 10.71 -13.69
N SER A 293 8.50 9.53 -14.31
CA SER A 293 7.97 8.31 -13.66
C SER A 293 8.77 7.92 -12.40
N TRP A 294 10.08 8.10 -12.39
CA TRP A 294 10.92 7.89 -11.20
C TRP A 294 10.41 8.65 -9.97
N ARG A 295 10.12 9.95 -10.14
CA ARG A 295 9.61 10.78 -9.02
C ARG A 295 8.27 10.29 -8.50
N GLN A 296 7.37 9.86 -9.38
CA GLN A 296 6.07 9.31 -9.00
C GLN A 296 6.22 8.00 -8.22
N VAL A 297 7.08 7.10 -8.70
CA VAL A 297 7.39 5.83 -8.02
C VAL A 297 8.03 6.06 -6.65
N VAL A 298 8.96 7.01 -6.53
CA VAL A 298 9.59 7.36 -5.24
C VAL A 298 8.55 7.86 -4.26
N ALA A 299 7.66 8.76 -4.67
CA ALA A 299 6.60 9.28 -3.80
C ALA A 299 5.64 8.18 -3.31
N SER A 300 5.27 7.21 -4.18
CA SER A 300 4.48 6.05 -3.77
C SER A 300 5.24 5.14 -2.82
N ALA A 301 6.54 4.90 -3.07
CA ALA A 301 7.39 4.09 -2.20
C ALA A 301 7.57 4.72 -0.80
N GLU A 302 7.66 6.04 -0.72
CA GLU A 302 7.74 6.79 0.55
C GLU A 302 6.43 6.67 1.33
N ARG A 303 5.26 6.89 0.71
CA ARG A 303 3.95 6.69 1.37
C ARG A 303 3.75 5.27 1.91
N ILE A 304 4.17 4.27 1.14
CA ILE A 304 4.14 2.88 1.60
C ILE A 304 5.10 2.67 2.79
N ALA A 305 6.30 3.25 2.74
CA ALA A 305 7.29 3.12 3.82
C ALA A 305 6.84 3.80 5.11
N GLU A 306 6.12 4.92 5.03
CA GLU A 306 5.49 5.58 6.17
C GLU A 306 4.39 4.73 6.80
N THR A 307 3.58 4.05 5.96
CA THR A 307 2.47 3.21 6.44
C THR A 307 2.95 1.87 7.00
N ALA A 308 3.98 1.28 6.40
CA ALA A 308 4.55 -0.01 6.79
C ALA A 308 6.07 0.14 6.98
N PRO A 309 6.51 0.74 8.09
CA PRO A 309 7.91 0.97 8.38
C PRO A 309 8.67 -0.35 8.52
N GLN A 310 10.00 -0.32 8.33
CA GLN A 310 10.85 -1.50 8.50
C GLN A 310 11.06 -1.85 9.97
N THR A 311 11.08 -0.84 10.82
CA THR A 311 11.19 -0.97 12.28
C THR A 311 9.86 -0.60 12.88
N LEU A 312 9.36 -1.44 13.78
CA LEU A 312 8.12 -1.17 14.47
C LEU A 312 8.25 0.09 15.33
N PRO A 313 7.22 0.96 15.36
CA PRO A 313 7.18 2.10 16.27
C PRO A 313 7.29 1.65 17.74
N SER A 314 7.79 2.54 18.60
CA SER A 314 7.74 2.33 20.05
C SER A 314 6.29 2.14 20.50
N GLY A 315 6.08 1.26 21.47
CA GLY A 315 4.74 0.92 21.97
C GLY A 315 4.07 -0.25 21.26
N ILE A 316 4.66 -0.79 20.19
CA ILE A 316 4.24 -2.06 19.60
C ILE A 316 5.04 -3.20 20.22
N PRO A 317 4.39 -4.20 20.84
CA PRO A 317 5.09 -5.33 21.45
C PRO A 317 5.74 -6.21 20.38
N VAL A 318 6.96 -6.69 20.70
CA VAL A 318 7.72 -7.59 19.85
C VAL A 318 7.98 -8.89 20.64
N ASP A 319 7.76 -10.03 19.99
CA ASP A 319 8.12 -11.30 20.61
C ASP A 319 9.64 -11.48 20.66
N ARG A 320 10.13 -12.13 21.71
CA ARG A 320 11.55 -12.50 21.84
C ARG A 320 11.90 -13.63 20.88
N ASP A 321 13.16 -13.70 20.46
CA ASP A 321 13.66 -14.79 19.59
C ASP A 321 13.47 -16.19 20.23
N ALA A 322 13.56 -16.28 21.57
CA ALA A 322 13.33 -17.48 22.34
C ALA A 322 12.24 -17.21 23.41
N PRO A 323 10.97 -17.27 23.04
CA PRO A 323 9.88 -17.04 23.97
C PRO A 323 9.77 -18.16 24.99
N VAL A 324 9.36 -17.80 26.21
CA VAL A 324 9.06 -18.76 27.28
C VAL A 324 7.66 -19.32 27.04
N GLU A 325 7.50 -20.64 27.19
CA GLU A 325 6.19 -21.28 27.14
C GLU A 325 5.36 -20.90 28.37
N LEU A 326 4.14 -20.42 28.17
CA LEU A 326 3.20 -20.13 29.25
C LEU A 326 2.53 -21.40 29.73
N VAL A 327 3.06 -21.98 30.82
CA VAL A 327 2.39 -23.05 31.54
C VAL A 327 1.55 -22.43 32.65
N VAL A 328 0.25 -22.34 32.43
CA VAL A 328 -0.69 -21.66 33.33
C VAL A 328 -1.73 -22.62 33.88
N ARG A 329 -2.36 -22.25 34.99
CA ARG A 329 -3.55 -22.92 35.53
C ARG A 329 -4.72 -22.81 34.55
N SER A 330 -5.78 -23.56 34.78
CA SER A 330 -7.01 -23.43 33.99
C SER A 330 -7.55 -22.01 33.97
N VAL A 331 -7.45 -21.28 35.09
CA VAL A 331 -7.73 -19.84 35.20
C VAL A 331 -6.56 -19.19 35.96
N PRO A 332 -5.69 -18.42 35.28
CA PRO A 332 -4.50 -17.85 35.90
C PRO A 332 -4.76 -16.56 36.64
N GLU A 333 -3.83 -16.24 37.58
CA GLU A 333 -3.70 -14.91 38.17
C GLU A 333 -3.03 -13.96 37.15
N LEU A 334 -3.61 -12.78 36.96
CA LEU A 334 -2.97 -11.68 36.23
C LEU A 334 -2.51 -10.61 37.24
N ARG A 335 -1.28 -10.11 37.11
CA ARG A 335 -0.76 -9.06 37.98
C ARG A 335 0.05 -8.02 37.19
N LEU A 336 -0.36 -6.79 37.30
CA LEU A 336 0.36 -5.60 36.86
C LEU A 336 1.04 -4.98 38.09
N THR A 337 2.33 -4.61 37.99
CA THR A 337 3.10 -3.96 39.05
C THR A 337 3.94 -2.83 38.47
N GLY A 338 3.64 -1.59 38.89
CA GLY A 338 4.31 -0.39 38.41
C GLY A 338 4.25 -0.20 36.89
N VAL A 339 3.13 -0.60 36.26
CA VAL A 339 3.02 -0.61 34.82
C VAL A 339 2.81 0.79 34.25
N GLY A 340 3.67 1.14 33.26
CA GLY A 340 3.52 2.31 32.40
C GLY A 340 3.35 1.90 30.96
N ALA A 341 2.56 2.65 30.18
CA ALA A 341 2.34 2.38 28.75
C ALA A 341 2.12 3.66 27.94
N HIS A 342 2.40 3.56 26.63
CA HIS A 342 2.16 4.61 25.65
C HIS A 342 1.39 4.02 24.47
N TRP A 343 0.53 4.82 23.86
CA TRP A 343 0.02 4.45 22.56
C TRP A 343 1.16 4.41 21.53
N PRO A 344 1.11 3.54 20.52
CA PRO A 344 2.16 3.43 19.51
C PRO A 344 2.47 4.78 18.85
N GLY A 345 3.76 5.17 18.90
CA GLY A 345 4.22 6.46 18.36
C GLY A 345 3.91 7.69 19.21
N ALA A 346 3.20 7.55 20.34
CA ALA A 346 2.93 8.66 21.24
C ALA A 346 4.11 8.86 22.22
N SER A 347 4.42 10.13 22.55
CA SER A 347 5.44 10.51 23.53
C SER A 347 4.90 10.66 24.95
N ILE A 348 3.57 10.81 25.08
CA ILE A 348 2.91 11.00 26.37
C ILE A 348 2.43 9.65 26.89
N PRO A 349 2.77 9.27 28.14
CA PRO A 349 2.28 8.03 28.72
C PRO A 349 0.78 8.09 28.95
N VAL A 350 0.09 6.99 28.63
CA VAL A 350 -1.34 6.80 28.90
C VAL A 350 -1.56 6.07 30.22
N LEU A 351 -0.57 5.29 30.68
CA LEU A 351 -0.55 4.63 31.98
C LEU A 351 0.77 4.97 32.69
N THR A 352 0.69 5.19 34.00
CA THR A 352 1.85 5.51 34.84
C THR A 352 1.68 4.85 36.19
N ASP A 353 2.61 3.94 36.57
CA ASP A 353 2.69 3.30 37.86
C ASP A 353 1.36 2.60 38.26
N VAL A 354 0.88 1.72 37.37
CA VAL A 354 -0.40 1.02 37.56
C VAL A 354 -0.16 -0.33 38.21
N ASP A 355 -0.84 -0.53 39.36
CA ASP A 355 -0.90 -1.78 40.12
C ASP A 355 -2.32 -2.35 40.05
N VAL A 356 -2.49 -3.50 39.37
CA VAL A 356 -3.77 -4.21 39.27
C VAL A 356 -3.51 -5.71 39.39
N ARG A 357 -4.33 -6.39 40.20
CA ARG A 357 -4.33 -7.84 40.32
C ARG A 357 -5.71 -8.36 39.95
N ILE A 358 -5.76 -9.46 39.25
CA ILE A 358 -7.00 -10.23 38.98
C ILE A 358 -6.73 -11.66 39.43
N ALA A 359 -7.37 -12.07 40.54
CA ALA A 359 -7.22 -13.43 41.05
C ALA A 359 -8.02 -14.44 40.20
N PRO A 360 -7.67 -15.73 40.22
CA PRO A 360 -8.42 -16.76 39.51
C PRO A 360 -9.91 -16.75 39.85
N GLY A 361 -10.76 -16.63 38.84
CA GLY A 361 -12.23 -16.56 38.98
C GLY A 361 -12.77 -15.24 39.53
N GLU A 362 -11.93 -14.23 39.76
CA GLU A 362 -12.34 -12.92 40.29
C GLU A 362 -13.02 -12.08 39.19
N ARG A 363 -14.10 -11.38 39.57
CA ARG A 363 -14.82 -10.40 38.73
C ARG A 363 -14.47 -9.00 39.19
N VAL A 364 -13.61 -8.33 38.44
CA VAL A 364 -13.10 -6.99 38.74
C VAL A 364 -13.81 -5.95 37.89
N LEU A 365 -14.35 -4.90 38.52
CA LEU A 365 -14.90 -3.74 37.81
C LEU A 365 -13.84 -2.64 37.75
N LEU A 366 -13.44 -2.24 36.54
CA LEU A 366 -12.57 -1.09 36.30
C LEU A 366 -13.38 0.14 35.95
N THR A 367 -13.32 1.16 36.79
CA THR A 367 -14.08 2.42 36.65
C THR A 367 -13.15 3.62 36.46
N GLY A 368 -13.67 4.72 35.95
CA GLY A 368 -12.95 5.98 35.81
C GLY A 368 -13.51 6.85 34.68
N PRO A 369 -13.13 8.13 34.59
CA PRO A 369 -13.59 9.04 33.56
C PRO A 369 -13.13 8.59 32.16
N THR A 370 -13.77 9.14 31.13
CA THR A 370 -13.35 8.91 29.73
C THR A 370 -11.93 9.44 29.55
N GLY A 371 -11.08 8.67 28.89
CA GLY A 371 -9.65 9.05 28.69
C GLY A 371 -8.73 8.68 29.86
N ALA A 372 -9.23 8.13 30.99
CA ALA A 372 -8.41 7.79 32.16
C ALA A 372 -7.39 6.64 31.93
N GLY A 373 -7.44 5.91 30.80
CA GLY A 373 -6.51 4.80 30.52
C GLY A 373 -7.12 3.40 30.66
N LYS A 374 -8.45 3.27 30.85
CA LYS A 374 -9.14 1.96 31.00
C LYS A 374 -8.87 1.00 29.83
N THR A 375 -9.10 1.46 28.60
CA THR A 375 -8.85 0.66 27.39
C THR A 375 -7.35 0.36 27.22
N ALA A 376 -6.45 1.25 27.65
CA ALA A 376 -5.01 0.99 27.61
C ALA A 376 -4.62 -0.17 28.54
N ILE A 377 -5.25 -0.32 29.72
CA ILE A 377 -5.05 -1.50 30.57
C ILE A 377 -5.50 -2.77 29.85
N ALA A 378 -6.65 -2.76 29.16
CA ALA A 378 -7.11 -3.91 28.37
C ALA A 378 -6.11 -4.28 27.26
N HIS A 379 -5.56 -3.28 26.57
CA HIS A 379 -4.55 -3.49 25.52
C HIS A 379 -3.18 -3.96 26.06
N VAL A 380 -2.78 -3.53 27.26
CA VAL A 380 -1.59 -4.09 27.94
C VAL A 380 -1.82 -5.55 28.28
N LEU A 381 -2.96 -5.88 28.91
CA LEU A 381 -3.29 -7.24 29.34
C LEU A 381 -3.39 -8.23 28.17
N THR A 382 -3.82 -7.76 27.00
CA THR A 382 -3.85 -8.55 25.74
C THR A 382 -2.57 -8.44 24.91
N ARG A 383 -1.57 -7.73 25.39
CA ARG A 383 -0.32 -7.46 24.66
C ARG A 383 -0.56 -6.89 23.26
N LEU A 384 -1.48 -5.95 23.14
CA LEU A 384 -1.68 -5.13 21.93
C LEU A 384 -0.78 -3.89 21.94
N ILE A 385 -0.47 -3.35 23.13
CA ILE A 385 0.53 -2.29 23.32
C ILE A 385 1.63 -2.76 24.27
N ASP A 386 2.83 -2.22 24.09
CA ASP A 386 3.99 -2.51 24.93
C ASP A 386 3.93 -1.72 26.24
N TYR A 387 4.64 -2.20 27.27
CA TYR A 387 4.59 -1.64 28.62
C TYR A 387 5.97 -1.65 29.29
N SER A 388 6.12 -0.78 30.28
CA SER A 388 7.20 -0.80 31.28
C SER A 388 6.67 -1.33 32.61
N GLY A 389 7.56 -1.66 33.55
CA GLY A 389 7.17 -2.33 34.81
C GLY A 389 7.07 -3.83 34.61
N SER A 390 6.16 -4.50 35.33
CA SER A 390 5.98 -5.96 35.27
C SER A 390 4.51 -6.33 35.07
N TYR A 391 4.24 -7.20 34.10
CA TYR A 391 2.96 -7.88 33.90
C TYR A 391 3.20 -9.39 33.91
N THR A 392 2.65 -10.07 34.90
CA THR A 392 2.81 -11.52 35.08
C THR A 392 1.48 -12.26 34.94
N ILE A 393 1.56 -13.45 34.34
CA ILE A 393 0.50 -14.45 34.23
C ILE A 393 0.97 -15.68 35.02
N ASP A 394 0.33 -16.00 36.14
CA ASP A 394 0.79 -17.01 37.11
C ASP A 394 2.28 -16.87 37.48
N GLY A 395 2.77 -15.63 37.59
CA GLY A 395 4.16 -15.33 37.96
C GLY A 395 5.13 -15.33 36.76
N VAL A 396 4.72 -15.72 35.57
CA VAL A 396 5.55 -15.64 34.35
C VAL A 396 5.37 -14.27 33.71
N GLU A 397 6.48 -13.56 33.43
CA GLU A 397 6.45 -12.25 32.77
C GLU A 397 5.89 -12.34 31.34
N ALA A 398 4.80 -11.66 31.07
CA ALA A 398 4.07 -11.73 29.81
C ALA A 398 4.90 -11.27 28.59
N SER A 399 5.84 -10.33 28.79
CA SER A 399 6.76 -9.90 27.71
C SER A 399 7.78 -10.97 27.31
N SER A 400 7.97 -12.00 28.12
CA SER A 400 8.83 -13.13 27.79
C SER A 400 8.13 -14.24 26.99
N ALA A 401 6.80 -14.25 26.97
CA ALA A 401 5.98 -15.21 26.24
C ALA A 401 5.62 -14.70 24.83
N ARG A 402 5.09 -15.57 23.99
CA ARG A 402 4.53 -15.17 22.70
C ARG A 402 3.23 -14.38 22.90
N GLN A 403 3.03 -13.36 22.10
CA GLN A 403 1.77 -12.60 22.12
C GLN A 403 0.55 -13.48 21.89
N ASP A 404 0.66 -14.44 20.96
CA ASP A 404 -0.43 -15.36 20.64
C ASP A 404 -0.81 -16.25 21.85
N ASP A 405 0.17 -16.66 22.67
CA ASP A 405 -0.10 -17.48 23.87
C ASP A 405 -0.83 -16.64 24.92
N VAL A 406 -0.43 -15.38 25.11
CA VAL A 406 -1.15 -14.44 26.00
C VAL A 406 -2.60 -14.23 25.51
N ARG A 407 -2.80 -14.03 24.21
CA ARG A 407 -4.13 -13.80 23.62
C ARG A 407 -5.03 -15.04 23.58
N ARG A 408 -4.50 -16.24 23.77
CA ARG A 408 -5.30 -17.45 24.02
C ARG A 408 -5.82 -17.52 25.45
N ILE A 409 -5.15 -16.85 26.38
CA ILE A 409 -5.52 -16.82 27.80
C ILE A 409 -6.44 -15.63 28.08
N VAL A 410 -6.11 -14.45 27.55
CA VAL A 410 -6.81 -13.20 27.82
C VAL A 410 -7.55 -12.75 26.56
N GLY A 411 -8.86 -12.92 26.58
CA GLY A 411 -9.74 -12.46 25.51
C GLY A 411 -10.26 -11.04 25.75
N LEU A 412 -10.40 -10.26 24.67
CA LEU A 412 -10.96 -8.91 24.70
C LEU A 412 -12.26 -8.83 23.90
N CYS A 413 -13.33 -8.40 24.56
CA CYS A 413 -14.55 -7.97 23.91
C CYS A 413 -14.54 -6.44 23.87
N GLU A 414 -14.31 -5.88 22.68
CA GLU A 414 -14.18 -4.44 22.46
C GLU A 414 -15.52 -3.69 22.57
N GLN A 415 -15.45 -2.39 22.88
CA GLN A 415 -16.61 -1.49 22.95
C GLN A 415 -17.39 -1.44 21.63
N GLN A 416 -16.71 -1.48 20.49
CA GLN A 416 -17.32 -1.52 19.16
C GLN A 416 -16.87 -2.80 18.42
N PRO A 417 -17.62 -3.90 18.59
CA PRO A 417 -17.23 -5.16 18.00
C PRO A 417 -17.27 -5.09 16.48
N PHE A 418 -16.22 -5.59 15.86
CA PHE A 418 -16.19 -5.72 14.41
C PHE A 418 -16.92 -6.99 13.98
N LEU A 419 -17.94 -6.83 13.14
CA LEU A 419 -18.63 -7.94 12.49
C LEU A 419 -18.29 -7.96 11.00
N PHE A 420 -17.98 -9.15 10.50
CA PHE A 420 -17.66 -9.37 9.10
C PHE A 420 -18.92 -9.35 8.25
N ASP A 421 -18.83 -8.88 7.02
CA ASP A 421 -19.89 -8.96 6.01
C ASP A 421 -20.07 -10.42 5.56
N ALA A 422 -20.70 -11.19 6.44
CA ALA A 422 -20.92 -12.62 6.30
C ALA A 422 -22.19 -12.99 7.11
N ASP A 423 -22.52 -14.29 7.14
CA ASP A 423 -23.57 -14.83 7.98
C ASP A 423 -23.14 -14.96 9.46
N LEU A 424 -24.08 -15.31 10.34
CA LEU A 424 -23.82 -15.55 11.76
C LEU A 424 -22.85 -16.70 11.98
N ARG A 425 -22.95 -17.77 11.21
CA ARG A 425 -22.08 -18.94 11.26
C ARG A 425 -20.62 -18.53 11.09
N GLN A 426 -20.29 -17.84 9.99
CA GLN A 426 -18.92 -17.41 9.69
C GLN A 426 -18.41 -16.42 10.76
N ASN A 427 -19.27 -15.54 11.21
CA ASN A 427 -18.94 -14.60 12.28
C ASN A 427 -18.59 -15.31 13.59
N LEU A 428 -19.21 -16.44 13.93
CA LEU A 428 -18.93 -17.22 15.14
C LEU A 428 -17.74 -18.18 14.95
N LEU A 429 -17.63 -18.86 13.81
CA LEU A 429 -16.52 -19.76 13.51
C LEU A 429 -15.17 -19.06 13.53
N PHE A 430 -15.13 -17.73 13.38
CA PHE A 430 -13.92 -16.94 13.57
C PHE A 430 -13.29 -17.12 14.97
N ALA A 431 -14.12 -17.38 15.98
CA ALA A 431 -13.65 -17.62 17.35
C ALA A 431 -13.18 -19.06 17.59
N ARG A 432 -13.83 -20.04 16.95
CA ARG A 432 -13.46 -21.45 16.99
C ARG A 432 -13.93 -22.15 15.70
N ASP A 433 -13.02 -22.40 14.79
CA ASP A 433 -13.27 -22.96 13.46
C ASP A 433 -13.78 -24.41 13.47
N THR A 434 -13.55 -25.13 14.59
CA THR A 434 -13.99 -26.51 14.81
C THR A 434 -15.34 -26.63 15.49
N ALA A 435 -16.02 -25.50 15.82
CA ALA A 435 -17.32 -25.51 16.48
C ALA A 435 -18.41 -26.10 15.57
N THR A 436 -19.26 -26.94 16.15
CA THR A 436 -20.41 -27.50 15.46
C THR A 436 -21.59 -26.53 15.46
N ASP A 437 -22.57 -26.73 14.56
CA ASP A 437 -23.81 -25.93 14.56
C ASP A 437 -24.53 -25.96 15.92
N ALA A 438 -24.47 -27.08 16.61
CA ALA A 438 -25.05 -27.22 17.96
C ALA A 438 -24.31 -26.32 18.96
N ASP A 439 -22.98 -26.23 18.90
CA ASP A 439 -22.19 -25.31 19.75
C ASP A 439 -22.53 -23.85 19.45
N LEU A 440 -22.66 -23.51 18.15
CA LEU A 440 -22.99 -22.14 17.72
C LEU A 440 -24.39 -21.72 18.18
N LEU A 441 -25.38 -22.59 18.05
CA LEU A 441 -26.74 -22.31 18.53
C LEU A 441 -26.80 -22.22 20.06
N ALA A 442 -26.11 -23.13 20.75
CA ALA A 442 -26.04 -23.12 22.22
C ALA A 442 -25.42 -21.82 22.76
N VAL A 443 -24.36 -21.31 22.15
CA VAL A 443 -23.74 -20.06 22.59
C VAL A 443 -24.63 -18.84 22.27
N LEU A 444 -25.37 -18.86 21.16
CA LEU A 444 -26.34 -17.81 20.83
C LEU A 444 -27.52 -17.80 21.82
N ASP A 445 -28.00 -18.96 22.25
CA ASP A 445 -29.00 -19.07 23.31
C ASP A 445 -28.48 -18.49 24.63
N ARG A 446 -27.26 -18.82 25.04
CA ARG A 446 -26.63 -18.30 26.27
C ARG A 446 -26.53 -16.77 26.32
N VAL A 447 -26.36 -16.11 25.17
CA VAL A 447 -26.32 -14.64 25.09
C VAL A 447 -27.67 -14.02 24.75
N GLY A 448 -28.79 -14.79 24.81
CA GLY A 448 -30.14 -14.32 24.56
C GLY A 448 -30.43 -13.95 23.10
N LEU A 449 -29.74 -14.61 22.14
CA LEU A 449 -29.97 -14.41 20.70
C LEU A 449 -30.66 -15.63 20.03
N GLY A 450 -31.01 -16.69 20.75
CA GLY A 450 -31.54 -17.92 20.16
C GLY A 450 -32.84 -17.69 19.39
N GLU A 451 -33.84 -17.07 20.00
CA GLU A 451 -35.13 -16.77 19.37
C GLU A 451 -34.96 -15.85 18.16
N TRP A 452 -34.19 -14.76 18.32
CA TRP A 452 -33.84 -13.84 17.24
C TRP A 452 -33.14 -14.53 16.06
N THR A 453 -32.23 -15.47 16.34
CA THR A 453 -31.53 -16.25 15.32
C THR A 453 -32.52 -17.15 14.55
N ALA A 454 -33.44 -17.83 15.26
CA ALA A 454 -34.44 -18.70 14.65
C ALA A 454 -35.38 -17.91 13.71
N GLU A 455 -35.84 -16.72 14.14
CA GLU A 455 -36.69 -15.87 13.33
C GLU A 455 -36.06 -15.33 12.06
N ARG A 456 -34.71 -15.23 12.03
CA ARG A 456 -33.94 -14.70 10.89
C ARG A 456 -33.41 -15.73 9.91
N GLY A 457 -33.75 -17.00 10.07
CA GLY A 457 -33.30 -18.08 9.19
C GLY A 457 -32.10 -18.86 9.72
N GLY A 458 -31.84 -18.76 11.04
CA GLY A 458 -30.80 -19.55 11.69
C GLY A 458 -29.40 -18.99 11.54
N LEU A 459 -28.42 -19.87 11.54
CA LEU A 459 -26.99 -19.52 11.45
C LEU A 459 -26.60 -18.87 10.12
N ASP A 460 -27.39 -19.07 9.06
CA ASP A 460 -27.13 -18.48 7.74
C ASP A 460 -27.68 -17.06 7.58
N ALA A 461 -28.21 -16.47 8.67
CA ALA A 461 -28.71 -15.09 8.68
C ALA A 461 -27.57 -14.09 8.42
N PRO A 462 -27.71 -13.20 7.42
CA PRO A 462 -26.69 -12.20 7.10
C PRO A 462 -26.58 -11.14 8.20
N VAL A 463 -25.35 -10.77 8.54
CA VAL A 463 -25.03 -9.73 9.53
C VAL A 463 -24.83 -8.37 8.86
N GLY A 464 -24.41 -8.37 7.59
CA GLY A 464 -24.14 -7.18 6.79
C GLY A 464 -22.79 -6.54 7.11
N GLU A 465 -22.38 -5.61 6.24
CA GLU A 465 -21.09 -4.91 6.39
C GLU A 465 -21.05 -4.18 7.74
N ARG A 466 -20.08 -4.57 8.58
CA ARG A 466 -19.91 -4.04 9.96
C ARG A 466 -21.15 -4.16 10.85
N GLY A 467 -21.98 -5.16 10.60
CA GLY A 467 -23.19 -5.34 11.39
C GLY A 467 -24.35 -4.42 11.00
N ALA A 468 -24.38 -3.92 9.76
CA ALA A 468 -25.43 -3.01 9.29
C ALA A 468 -26.84 -3.59 9.36
N LEU A 469 -26.98 -4.91 9.41
CA LEU A 469 -28.26 -5.61 9.49
C LEU A 469 -28.65 -6.06 10.91
N VAL A 470 -27.85 -5.71 11.92
CA VAL A 470 -28.09 -6.03 13.32
C VAL A 470 -28.12 -4.76 14.18
N SER A 471 -28.85 -4.78 15.29
CA SER A 471 -28.81 -3.67 16.25
C SER A 471 -27.50 -3.64 17.04
N GLY A 472 -27.15 -2.49 17.64
CA GLY A 472 -25.96 -2.37 18.47
C GLY A 472 -25.89 -3.40 19.60
N GLY A 473 -27.03 -3.66 20.27
CA GLY A 473 -27.11 -4.70 21.30
C GLY A 473 -26.95 -6.12 20.78
N GLN A 474 -27.44 -6.41 19.57
CA GLN A 474 -27.23 -7.71 18.91
C GLN A 474 -25.77 -7.89 18.51
N ALA A 475 -25.14 -6.85 17.94
CA ALA A 475 -23.72 -6.87 17.61
C ALA A 475 -22.85 -7.17 18.84
N GLN A 476 -23.17 -6.54 19.98
CA GLN A 476 -22.45 -6.76 21.24
C GLN A 476 -22.62 -8.20 21.75
N ARG A 477 -23.85 -8.75 21.68
CA ARG A 477 -24.11 -10.14 22.07
C ARG A 477 -23.45 -11.15 21.13
N ILE A 478 -23.34 -10.88 19.83
CA ILE A 478 -22.57 -11.71 18.89
C ILE A 478 -21.07 -11.71 19.26
N ALA A 479 -20.51 -10.55 19.63
CA ALA A 479 -19.13 -10.46 20.10
C ALA A 479 -18.92 -11.22 21.41
N LEU A 480 -19.88 -11.14 22.33
CA LEU A 480 -19.85 -11.93 23.55
C LEU A 480 -19.94 -13.43 23.26
N ALA A 481 -20.81 -13.85 22.34
CA ALA A 481 -20.90 -15.25 21.89
C ALA A 481 -19.55 -15.74 21.33
N ARG A 482 -18.84 -14.91 20.56
CA ARG A 482 -17.46 -15.21 20.13
C ARG A 482 -16.51 -15.41 21.30
N ALA A 483 -16.54 -14.51 22.27
CA ALA A 483 -15.66 -14.57 23.43
C ALA A 483 -15.92 -15.80 24.30
N ILE A 484 -17.18 -16.21 24.45
CA ILE A 484 -17.57 -17.43 25.15
C ILE A 484 -17.13 -18.66 24.37
N LEU A 485 -17.37 -18.68 23.05
CA LEU A 485 -17.02 -19.78 22.15
C LEU A 485 -15.50 -20.01 22.07
N ALA A 486 -14.71 -18.94 22.13
CA ALA A 486 -13.24 -19.00 22.14
C ALA A 486 -12.67 -19.57 23.44
N ASP A 487 -13.49 -19.69 24.49
CA ASP A 487 -13.17 -20.32 25.76
C ASP A 487 -11.99 -19.69 26.52
N PHE A 488 -11.90 -18.35 26.52
CA PHE A 488 -10.86 -17.62 27.24
C PHE A 488 -10.96 -17.80 28.76
N PRO A 489 -9.87 -18.22 29.45
CA PRO A 489 -9.81 -18.26 30.91
C PRO A 489 -10.03 -16.91 31.60
N VAL A 490 -9.56 -15.83 30.99
CA VAL A 490 -9.75 -14.46 31.45
C VAL A 490 -10.41 -13.65 30.36
N LEU A 491 -11.54 -13.02 30.67
CA LEU A 491 -12.31 -12.21 29.74
C LEU A 491 -12.26 -10.74 30.14
N ILE A 492 -11.80 -9.89 29.24
CA ILE A 492 -11.90 -8.44 29.35
C ILE A 492 -13.07 -7.97 28.52
N VAL A 493 -13.97 -7.18 29.13
CA VAL A 493 -15.14 -6.64 28.45
C VAL A 493 -15.12 -5.12 28.59
N ASP A 494 -14.89 -4.44 27.47
CA ASP A 494 -14.79 -2.97 27.44
C ASP A 494 -16.12 -2.35 27.03
N GLU A 495 -16.78 -1.67 27.99
CA GLU A 495 -18.03 -0.92 27.85
C GLU A 495 -19.14 -1.68 27.07
N PRO A 496 -19.55 -2.88 27.50
CA PRO A 496 -20.47 -3.75 26.73
C PRO A 496 -21.87 -3.16 26.55
N THR A 497 -22.19 -2.08 27.24
CA THR A 497 -23.51 -1.41 27.22
C THR A 497 -23.49 -0.09 26.46
N ALA A 498 -22.39 0.26 25.80
CA ALA A 498 -22.33 1.45 24.97
C ALA A 498 -23.38 1.36 23.83
N ASN A 499 -24.23 2.37 23.72
CA ASN A 499 -25.33 2.46 22.75
C ASN A 499 -26.44 1.39 22.89
N VAL A 500 -26.64 0.86 24.11
CA VAL A 500 -27.73 -0.07 24.45
C VAL A 500 -28.69 0.60 25.43
N ASP A 501 -29.99 0.42 25.23
CA ASP A 501 -31.02 0.95 26.15
C ASP A 501 -30.86 0.40 27.57
N GLY A 502 -31.11 1.22 28.60
CA GLY A 502 -30.79 0.92 29.99
C GLY A 502 -31.31 -0.43 30.51
N ALA A 503 -32.55 -0.80 30.21
CA ALA A 503 -33.10 -2.09 30.64
C ALA A 503 -32.42 -3.30 29.95
N VAL A 504 -32.01 -3.14 28.69
CA VAL A 504 -31.29 -4.16 27.95
C VAL A 504 -29.82 -4.20 28.40
N ALA A 505 -29.26 -3.04 28.74
CA ALA A 505 -27.90 -2.90 29.25
C ALA A 505 -27.68 -3.72 30.53
N ASP A 506 -28.59 -3.60 31.51
CA ASP A 506 -28.52 -4.36 32.77
C ASP A 506 -28.59 -5.87 32.51
N THR A 507 -29.42 -6.30 31.55
CA THR A 507 -29.53 -7.71 31.17
C THR A 507 -28.22 -8.22 30.57
N VAL A 508 -27.61 -7.47 29.63
CA VAL A 508 -26.33 -7.84 28.99
C VAL A 508 -25.22 -7.97 30.04
N VAL A 509 -25.07 -7.01 30.93
CA VAL A 509 -24.08 -7.06 32.01
C VAL A 509 -24.28 -8.27 32.90
N ARG A 510 -25.54 -8.53 33.31
CA ARG A 510 -25.87 -9.68 34.15
C ARG A 510 -25.58 -11.00 33.47
N ASP A 511 -25.95 -11.14 32.20
CA ASP A 511 -25.69 -12.33 31.40
C ASP A 511 -24.19 -12.61 31.26
N ILE A 512 -23.37 -11.57 30.99
CA ILE A 512 -21.91 -11.68 30.90
C ILE A 512 -21.31 -12.20 32.21
N LEU A 513 -21.62 -11.53 33.33
CA LEU A 513 -21.01 -11.82 34.62
C LEU A 513 -21.49 -13.16 35.19
N THR A 514 -22.76 -13.50 34.98
CA THR A 514 -23.33 -14.78 35.43
C THR A 514 -22.75 -15.94 34.63
N THR A 515 -22.67 -15.81 33.30
CA THR A 515 -22.06 -16.81 32.42
C THR A 515 -20.60 -17.07 32.78
N ALA A 516 -19.82 -16.01 32.98
CA ALA A 516 -18.43 -16.13 33.36
C ALA A 516 -18.24 -16.77 34.75
N ALA A 517 -19.11 -16.44 35.71
CA ALA A 517 -19.08 -17.06 37.03
C ALA A 517 -19.42 -18.55 36.98
N GLN A 518 -20.40 -18.97 36.17
CA GLN A 518 -20.76 -20.38 35.98
C GLN A 518 -19.61 -21.19 35.35
N ASP A 519 -18.84 -20.58 34.45
CA ASP A 519 -17.69 -21.21 33.81
C ASP A 519 -16.41 -21.10 34.66
N GLY A 520 -16.43 -20.40 35.82
CA GLY A 520 -15.30 -20.17 36.71
C GLY A 520 -14.23 -19.26 36.13
N ARG A 521 -14.53 -18.45 35.12
CA ARG A 521 -13.59 -17.53 34.44
C ARG A 521 -13.35 -16.26 35.25
N SER A 522 -12.17 -15.66 35.11
CA SER A 522 -11.93 -14.30 35.59
C SER A 522 -12.50 -13.27 34.61
N VAL A 523 -13.06 -12.17 35.13
CA VAL A 523 -13.59 -11.07 34.31
C VAL A 523 -13.02 -9.74 34.75
N LEU A 524 -12.52 -8.96 33.79
CA LEU A 524 -12.28 -7.54 33.94
C LEU A 524 -13.36 -6.78 33.16
N MET A 525 -14.35 -6.24 33.88
CA MET A 525 -15.40 -5.42 33.30
C MET A 525 -14.99 -3.95 33.35
N ILE A 526 -14.90 -3.30 32.19
CA ILE A 526 -14.69 -1.86 32.08
C ILE A 526 -16.06 -1.23 31.85
N SER A 527 -16.51 -0.37 32.76
CA SER A 527 -17.80 0.31 32.61
C SER A 527 -17.80 1.68 33.27
N HIS A 528 -18.53 2.60 32.68
CA HIS A 528 -18.86 3.89 33.27
C HIS A 528 -20.32 3.91 33.81
N THR A 529 -21.09 2.87 33.54
CA THR A 529 -22.46 2.68 34.07
C THR A 529 -22.45 1.88 35.37
N ARG A 530 -23.55 1.97 36.13
CA ARG A 530 -23.69 1.17 37.34
C ARG A 530 -23.76 -0.31 37.01
N VAL A 531 -22.88 -1.09 37.61
CA VAL A 531 -22.93 -2.56 37.61
C VAL A 531 -23.45 -3.01 38.95
N PRO A 532 -24.41 -3.97 39.03
CA PRO A 532 -24.91 -4.50 40.29
C PRO A 532 -23.79 -5.03 41.17
N SER A 533 -23.69 -4.54 42.41
CA SER A 533 -22.56 -4.86 43.31
C SER A 533 -22.48 -6.33 43.68
N GLU A 534 -23.60 -7.06 43.63
CA GLU A 534 -23.66 -8.49 43.88
C GLU A 534 -23.00 -9.36 42.82
N LEU A 535 -22.73 -8.79 41.65
CA LEU A 535 -22.07 -9.48 40.51
C LEU A 535 -20.58 -9.22 40.45
N ILE A 536 -20.03 -8.34 41.28
CA ILE A 536 -18.63 -7.90 41.26
C ILE A 536 -17.98 -8.22 42.59
N ASP A 537 -16.76 -8.78 42.54
CA ASP A 537 -16.01 -9.12 43.72
C ASP A 537 -15.17 -7.94 44.23
N ARG A 538 -14.66 -7.10 43.29
CA ARG A 538 -13.83 -5.93 43.62
C ARG A 538 -13.95 -4.84 42.54
N SER A 539 -13.88 -3.59 42.94
CA SER A 539 -13.80 -2.43 42.05
C SER A 539 -12.42 -1.76 42.12
N VAL A 540 -11.91 -1.37 40.98
CA VAL A 540 -10.66 -0.60 40.83
C VAL A 540 -11.00 0.69 40.09
N ARG A 541 -10.52 1.82 40.60
CA ARG A 541 -10.73 3.14 39.97
C ARG A 541 -9.43 3.63 39.37
N ILE A 542 -9.50 4.13 38.13
CA ILE A 542 -8.37 4.75 37.43
C ILE A 542 -8.67 6.20 37.10
N GLU A 543 -7.73 7.10 37.36
CA GLU A 543 -7.79 8.51 37.00
C GLU A 543 -6.40 8.93 36.48
N ASP A 544 -6.37 9.68 35.37
CA ASP A 544 -5.16 10.21 34.73
C ASP A 544 -4.02 9.16 34.58
N GLY A 545 -4.40 7.94 34.17
CA GLY A 545 -3.47 6.84 33.95
C GLY A 545 -2.92 6.18 35.20
N ARG A 546 -3.49 6.42 36.40
CA ARG A 546 -3.08 5.85 37.69
C ARG A 546 -4.26 5.19 38.41
N VAL A 547 -3.99 4.15 39.13
CA VAL A 547 -4.97 3.56 40.05
C VAL A 547 -5.10 4.48 41.28
N VAL A 548 -6.34 4.86 41.57
CA VAL A 548 -6.67 5.63 42.78
C VAL A 548 -7.40 4.73 43.77
N ALA A 549 -7.09 4.92 45.06
CA ALA A 549 -7.62 4.08 46.15
C ALA A 549 -9.14 4.29 46.35
#